data_bc28057e18124a9efdbcd734d671a19d
#
_entry.id   bc28057e18124a9efdbcd734d671a19d
#
_cell.length_a   1.000
_cell.length_b   1.000
_cell.length_c   1.000
_cell.angle_alpha   90.00
_cell.angle_beta   90.00
_cell.angle_gamma   90.00
#
_symmetry.space_group_name_H-M   'P 1'
#
loop_
_entity.id
_entity.type
_entity.pdbx_description
1 polymer ?
#
loop_
_entity_poly.entity_id
_entity_poly.type
_entity_poly.pdbx_seq_one_letter_code
_entity_poly.pdbx_strand_id
1 'polypeptide(L)'
;MSRKKVSSILSILSSGSVQSIISSIICALIGILVGFVILLAINAENAPKAMSTILKNFMYFKKQPQQLYYFGSTLVKSVPLILCALSVLFAYKAGLFNIGVGGQYCLAIGVSLWCALNWHLPWLACVLIATLAAALWGGLSGALKAFFNINEVIASIMMNWISLYLVNVLMHNESVMNLTLSETYSVRKLSARSLIPSCGLGKFFHNNEYVTIAIPVTVIIAVIIMVILSKTTFGYELKATGLNKNAAKYAGMKDRTNIILTMAIAGALAGLAASLYYLTDIKAWKTSSSVPGMGFNGIAVAFLGGLHPIGVIFAGYFIEHITLGGSYIDMRYYNPQIADLISSIIIYSCAFVLFFKNMILSLFSKFSLKKQEKN
;
A
#
# COMPACT_ATOMS: atom_id res chain seq x y z
N MET A 1 9.80 40.25 -9.43
CA MET A 1 8.89 39.44 -8.61
C MET A 1 8.76 40.10 -7.24
N SER A 2 7.56 40.52 -6.79
CA SER A 2 7.37 41.37 -5.58
C SER A 2 7.82 40.64 -4.32
N ARG A 3 8.48 41.36 -3.37
CA ARG A 3 8.95 40.83 -2.06
C ARG A 3 7.85 40.05 -1.29
N LYS A 4 6.58 40.48 -1.40
CA LYS A 4 5.40 39.76 -0.82
C LYS A 4 5.16 38.37 -1.44
N LYS A 5 5.36 38.20 -2.75
CA LYS A 5 5.22 36.88 -3.41
C LYS A 5 6.32 35.89 -2.97
N VAL A 6 7.55 36.37 -2.77
CA VAL A 6 8.67 35.53 -2.32
C VAL A 6 8.49 35.09 -0.86
N SER A 7 8.01 35.98 0.02
CA SER A 7 7.72 35.62 1.42
C SER A 7 6.54 34.62 1.55
N SER A 8 5.51 34.77 0.72
CA SER A 8 4.38 33.83 0.67
C SER A 8 4.78 32.44 0.13
N ILE A 9 5.65 32.39 -0.89
CA ILE A 9 6.19 31.13 -1.42
C ILE A 9 7.09 30.45 -0.36
N LEU A 10 7.93 31.20 0.32
CA LEU A 10 8.80 30.69 1.39
C LEU A 10 7.99 30.16 2.58
N SER A 11 6.88 30.80 2.97
CA SER A 11 6.02 30.33 4.05
C SER A 11 5.26 29.05 3.67
N ILE A 12 4.85 28.90 2.40
CA ILE A 12 4.24 27.67 1.88
C ILE A 12 5.27 26.53 1.86
N LEU A 13 6.48 26.79 1.35
CA LEU A 13 7.58 25.82 1.29
C LEU A 13 8.10 25.40 2.68
N SER A 14 7.93 26.25 3.70
CA SER A 14 8.28 25.93 5.08
C SER A 14 7.26 25.06 5.81
N SER A 15 6.07 24.82 5.23
CA SER A 15 5.08 23.95 5.83
C SER A 15 5.55 22.47 5.81
N GLY A 16 5.44 21.77 6.93
CA GLY A 16 5.92 20.39 7.07
C GLY A 16 5.26 19.40 6.07
N SER A 17 4.04 19.70 5.62
CA SER A 17 3.32 18.90 4.63
C SER A 17 3.91 19.08 3.22
N VAL A 18 4.21 20.32 2.80
CA VAL A 18 4.81 20.61 1.49
C VAL A 18 6.22 20.01 1.40
N GLN A 19 6.99 20.10 2.48
CA GLN A 19 8.33 19.49 2.53
C GLN A 19 8.29 17.98 2.41
N SER A 20 7.30 17.32 3.03
CA SER A 20 7.10 15.87 2.86
C SER A 20 6.78 15.51 1.41
N ILE A 21 5.92 16.28 0.73
CA ILE A 21 5.59 16.07 -0.67
C ILE A 21 6.81 16.24 -1.57
N ILE A 22 7.58 17.32 -1.38
CA ILE A 22 8.80 17.59 -2.16
C ILE A 22 9.81 16.47 -1.95
N SER A 23 10.03 16.03 -0.71
CA SER A 23 10.96 14.93 -0.41
C SER A 23 10.53 13.63 -1.08
N SER A 24 9.24 13.33 -1.10
CA SER A 24 8.68 12.16 -1.78
C SER A 24 8.90 12.21 -3.29
N ILE A 25 8.71 13.40 -3.90
CA ILE A 25 8.95 13.60 -5.34
C ILE A 25 10.45 13.42 -5.66
N ILE A 26 11.34 13.95 -4.83
CA ILE A 26 12.79 13.79 -5.01
C ILE A 26 13.17 12.31 -4.95
N CYS A 27 12.66 11.57 -3.97
CA CYS A 27 12.91 10.13 -3.85
C CYS A 27 12.42 9.35 -5.08
N ALA A 28 11.21 9.67 -5.57
CA ALA A 28 10.67 9.06 -6.77
C ALA A 28 11.54 9.35 -8.00
N LEU A 29 11.98 10.60 -8.18
CA LEU A 29 12.86 11.01 -9.28
C LEU A 29 14.22 10.30 -9.23
N ILE A 30 14.83 10.20 -8.03
CA ILE A 30 16.08 9.45 -7.84
C ILE A 30 15.90 8.00 -8.22
N GLY A 31 14.81 7.35 -7.76
CA GLY A 31 14.51 5.96 -8.10
C GLY A 31 14.32 5.74 -9.60
N ILE A 32 13.60 6.65 -10.29
CA ILE A 32 13.43 6.61 -11.75
C ILE A 32 14.78 6.80 -12.45
N LEU A 33 15.63 7.72 -11.99
CA LEU A 33 16.93 7.99 -12.56
C LEU A 33 17.86 6.78 -12.45
N VAL A 34 17.91 6.14 -11.27
CA VAL A 34 18.68 4.91 -11.06
C VAL A 34 18.13 3.78 -11.92
N GLY A 35 16.80 3.64 -12.00
CA GLY A 35 16.13 2.70 -12.89
C GLY A 35 16.52 2.92 -14.36
N PHE A 36 16.60 4.18 -14.82
CA PHE A 36 17.05 4.51 -16.15
C PHE A 36 18.51 4.12 -16.43
N VAL A 37 19.41 4.36 -15.45
CA VAL A 37 20.81 3.93 -15.52
C VAL A 37 20.91 2.40 -15.68
N ILE A 38 20.07 1.65 -14.98
CA ILE A 38 20.04 0.18 -15.13
C ILE A 38 19.56 -0.23 -16.51
N LEU A 39 18.52 0.42 -17.05
CA LEU A 39 18.07 0.16 -18.42
C LEU A 39 19.19 0.46 -19.44
N LEU A 40 19.94 1.55 -19.26
CA LEU A 40 21.10 1.88 -20.08
C LEU A 40 22.20 0.83 -20.00
N ALA A 41 22.46 0.28 -18.81
CA ALA A 41 23.46 -0.75 -18.60
C ALA A 41 23.11 -2.09 -19.29
N ILE A 42 21.82 -2.39 -19.41
CA ILE A 42 21.34 -3.62 -20.06
C ILE A 42 21.30 -3.46 -21.60
N ASN A 43 20.67 -2.39 -22.08
CA ASN A 43 20.58 -2.08 -23.51
C ASN A 43 20.43 -0.57 -23.70
N ALA A 44 21.54 0.10 -24.02
CA ALA A 44 21.60 1.56 -24.13
C ALA A 44 20.71 2.12 -25.24
N GLU A 45 20.61 1.41 -26.36
CA GLU A 45 19.84 1.88 -27.54
C GLU A 45 18.33 1.93 -27.25
N ASN A 46 17.80 0.93 -26.56
CA ASN A 46 16.37 0.81 -26.27
C ASN A 46 15.95 1.39 -24.93
N ALA A 47 16.88 1.81 -24.07
CA ALA A 47 16.59 2.34 -22.73
C ALA A 47 15.66 3.57 -22.71
N PRO A 48 15.81 4.60 -23.61
CA PRO A 48 14.89 5.73 -23.62
C PRO A 48 13.45 5.32 -23.97
N LYS A 49 13.30 4.37 -24.89
CA LYS A 49 11.99 3.84 -25.28
C LYS A 49 11.36 3.04 -24.14
N ALA A 50 12.13 2.18 -23.48
CA ALA A 50 11.67 1.41 -22.32
C ALA A 50 11.23 2.33 -21.17
N MET A 51 12.03 3.33 -20.80
CA MET A 51 11.67 4.31 -19.76
C MET A 51 10.41 5.10 -20.15
N SER A 52 10.30 5.53 -21.42
CA SER A 52 9.09 6.20 -21.91
C SER A 52 7.86 5.30 -21.79
N THR A 53 7.98 3.99 -22.04
CA THR A 53 6.89 3.02 -21.90
C THR A 53 6.46 2.88 -20.45
N ILE A 54 7.41 2.76 -19.51
CA ILE A 54 7.17 2.71 -18.07
C ILE A 54 6.38 3.94 -17.62
N LEU A 55 6.85 5.12 -17.96
CA LEU A 55 6.24 6.39 -17.53
C LEU A 55 4.88 6.64 -18.17
N LYS A 56 4.67 6.18 -19.40
CA LYS A 56 3.38 6.32 -20.09
C LYS A 56 2.34 5.33 -19.60
N ASN A 57 2.73 4.11 -19.19
CA ASN A 57 1.84 3.05 -18.76
C ASN A 57 0.66 2.88 -19.76
N PHE A 58 -0.58 3.05 -19.33
CA PHE A 58 -1.78 2.92 -20.16
C PHE A 58 -1.81 3.90 -21.35
N MET A 59 -1.14 5.05 -21.27
CA MET A 59 -1.00 6.01 -22.38
C MET A 59 -0.09 5.49 -23.51
N TYR A 60 0.62 4.39 -23.31
CA TYR A 60 1.42 3.73 -24.34
C TYR A 60 0.56 3.22 -25.50
N PHE A 61 -0.67 2.82 -25.22
CA PHE A 61 -1.59 2.29 -26.21
C PHE A 61 -2.15 3.41 -27.10
N LYS A 62 -2.24 3.16 -28.43
CA LYS A 62 -2.69 4.16 -29.39
C LYS A 62 -4.21 4.38 -29.40
N LYS A 63 -4.99 3.34 -29.03
CA LYS A 63 -6.45 3.39 -29.08
C LYS A 63 -7.01 3.78 -27.70
N GLN A 64 -7.87 4.81 -27.68
CA GLN A 64 -8.53 5.28 -26.46
C GLN A 64 -9.26 4.17 -25.66
N PRO A 65 -9.97 3.22 -26.26
CA PRO A 65 -10.57 2.11 -25.54
C PRO A 65 -9.59 1.27 -24.76
N GLN A 66 -8.41 1.00 -25.34
CA GLN A 66 -7.33 0.27 -24.65
C GLN A 66 -6.74 1.09 -23.51
N GLN A 67 -6.53 2.40 -23.70
CA GLN A 67 -6.05 3.28 -22.63
C GLN A 67 -6.99 3.24 -21.44
N LEU A 68 -8.29 3.36 -21.63
CA LEU A 68 -9.28 3.30 -20.55
C LEU A 68 -9.30 1.94 -19.86
N TYR A 69 -9.23 0.84 -20.62
CA TYR A 69 -9.18 -0.51 -20.07
C TYR A 69 -7.96 -0.70 -19.14
N TYR A 70 -6.76 -0.35 -19.62
CA TYR A 70 -5.53 -0.49 -18.83
C TYR A 70 -5.41 0.53 -17.69
N PHE A 71 -6.00 1.71 -17.83
CA PHE A 71 -6.14 2.66 -16.73
C PHE A 71 -7.00 2.06 -15.61
N GLY A 72 -8.15 1.47 -15.94
CA GLY A 72 -8.97 0.74 -14.99
C GLY A 72 -8.21 -0.37 -14.28
N SER A 73 -7.42 -1.14 -15.03
CA SER A 73 -6.58 -2.21 -14.47
C SER A 73 -5.51 -1.68 -13.51
N THR A 74 -4.92 -0.50 -13.80
CA THR A 74 -3.96 0.16 -12.90
C THR A 74 -4.64 0.57 -11.58
N LEU A 75 -5.85 1.11 -11.66
CA LEU A 75 -6.61 1.48 -10.47
C LEU A 75 -6.97 0.27 -9.60
N VAL A 76 -7.42 -0.84 -10.20
CA VAL A 76 -7.75 -2.07 -9.46
C VAL A 76 -6.53 -2.62 -8.73
N LYS A 77 -5.38 -2.68 -9.41
CA LYS A 77 -4.14 -3.20 -8.81
C LYS A 77 -3.56 -2.27 -7.74
N SER A 78 -3.84 -0.97 -7.78
CA SER A 78 -3.42 -0.03 -6.72
C SER A 78 -4.20 -0.19 -5.41
N VAL A 79 -5.42 -0.75 -5.43
CA VAL A 79 -6.29 -0.95 -4.25
C VAL A 79 -5.56 -1.65 -3.09
N PRO A 80 -5.00 -2.87 -3.28
CA PRO A 80 -4.37 -3.58 -2.18
C PRO A 80 -3.14 -2.85 -1.65
N LEU A 81 -2.38 -2.20 -2.51
CA LEU A 81 -1.18 -1.46 -2.14
C LEU A 81 -1.52 -0.24 -1.26
N ILE A 82 -2.56 0.52 -1.63
CA ILE A 82 -3.04 1.67 -0.86
C ILE A 82 -3.54 1.22 0.53
N LEU A 83 -4.35 0.17 0.60
CA LEU A 83 -4.90 -0.31 1.88
C LEU A 83 -3.82 -0.91 2.80
N CYS A 84 -2.85 -1.66 2.26
CA CYS A 84 -1.69 -2.12 3.02
C CYS A 84 -0.86 -0.92 3.54
N ALA A 85 -0.67 0.11 2.72
CA ALA A 85 0.03 1.31 3.15
C ALA A 85 -0.73 2.09 4.23
N LEU A 86 -2.06 2.16 4.16
CA LEU A 86 -2.90 2.72 5.22
C LEU A 86 -2.80 1.93 6.52
N SER A 87 -2.70 0.59 6.44
CA SER A 87 -2.45 -0.29 7.60
C SER A 87 -1.16 0.08 8.32
N VAL A 88 -0.07 0.21 7.56
CA VAL A 88 1.24 0.60 8.11
C VAL A 88 1.20 2.01 8.69
N LEU A 89 0.65 2.97 7.95
CA LEU A 89 0.49 4.36 8.36
C LEU A 89 -0.26 4.46 9.70
N PHE A 90 -1.36 3.73 9.83
CA PHE A 90 -2.20 3.75 11.03
C PHE A 90 -1.43 3.27 12.26
N ALA A 91 -0.73 2.14 12.15
CA ALA A 91 0.12 1.62 13.22
C ALA A 91 1.27 2.58 13.56
N TYR A 92 1.91 3.16 12.54
CA TYR A 92 3.02 4.10 12.72
C TYR A 92 2.62 5.36 13.48
N LYS A 93 1.40 5.87 13.25
CA LYS A 93 0.86 7.03 14.01
C LYS A 93 0.67 6.75 15.50
N ALA A 94 0.54 5.50 15.89
CA ALA A 94 0.49 5.05 17.28
C ALA A 94 1.87 4.63 17.85
N GLY A 95 2.95 4.92 17.13
CA GLY A 95 4.32 4.55 17.53
C GLY A 95 4.63 3.06 17.41
N LEU A 96 3.83 2.31 16.63
CA LEU A 96 4.01 0.89 16.36
C LEU A 96 4.45 0.66 14.93
N PHE A 97 5.27 -0.36 14.71
CA PHE A 97 5.71 -0.71 13.37
C PHE A 97 5.11 -2.05 12.94
N ASN A 98 4.03 -1.99 12.13
CA ASN A 98 3.33 -3.19 11.67
C ASN A 98 4.03 -3.81 10.45
N ILE A 99 5.05 -4.65 10.68
CA ILE A 99 5.63 -5.52 9.64
C ILE A 99 4.71 -6.72 9.34
N GLY A 100 3.75 -6.99 10.20
CA GLY A 100 2.79 -8.10 10.08
C GLY A 100 1.77 -7.96 8.96
N VAL A 101 1.75 -6.83 8.26
CA VAL A 101 0.81 -6.58 7.14
C VAL A 101 0.88 -7.69 6.08
N GLY A 102 2.08 -8.22 5.78
CA GLY A 102 2.25 -9.31 4.81
C GLY A 102 1.50 -10.58 5.21
N GLY A 103 1.60 -10.99 6.48
CA GLY A 103 0.88 -12.16 7.01
C GLY A 103 -0.61 -11.92 7.20
N GLN A 104 -1.00 -10.73 7.68
CA GLN A 104 -2.40 -10.32 7.81
C GLN A 104 -3.09 -10.33 6.45
N TYR A 105 -2.43 -9.79 5.42
CA TYR A 105 -2.87 -9.84 4.03
C TYR A 105 -2.97 -11.28 3.51
N CYS A 106 -1.93 -12.10 3.75
CA CYS A 106 -1.90 -13.50 3.32
C CYS A 106 -3.04 -14.31 3.96
N LEU A 107 -3.24 -14.18 5.28
CA LEU A 107 -4.33 -14.85 5.98
C LEU A 107 -5.70 -14.48 5.38
N ALA A 108 -5.89 -13.20 5.11
CA ALA A 108 -7.15 -12.71 4.54
C ALA A 108 -7.37 -13.21 3.10
N ILE A 109 -6.32 -13.40 2.28
CA ILE A 109 -6.44 -14.09 0.99
C ILE A 109 -7.03 -15.48 1.20
N GLY A 110 -6.41 -16.26 2.09
CA GLY A 110 -6.86 -17.61 2.37
C GLY A 110 -8.30 -17.66 2.82
N VAL A 111 -8.65 -16.86 3.82
CA VAL A 111 -10.02 -16.83 4.38
C VAL A 111 -11.04 -16.35 3.34
N SER A 112 -10.76 -15.28 2.60
CA SER A 112 -11.70 -14.74 1.60
C SER A 112 -11.97 -15.72 0.46
N LEU A 113 -10.91 -16.36 -0.07
CA LEU A 113 -11.04 -17.34 -1.13
C LEU A 113 -11.69 -18.65 -0.63
N TRP A 114 -11.39 -19.07 0.58
CA TRP A 114 -12.06 -20.23 1.19
C TRP A 114 -13.56 -19.99 1.33
N CYS A 115 -13.97 -18.84 1.88
CA CYS A 115 -15.37 -18.45 1.99
C CYS A 115 -16.07 -18.36 0.62
N ALA A 116 -15.36 -17.89 -0.41
CA ALA A 116 -15.90 -17.73 -1.75
C ALA A 116 -16.02 -19.07 -2.50
N LEU A 117 -14.97 -19.90 -2.48
CA LEU A 117 -14.89 -21.09 -3.33
C LEU A 117 -15.45 -22.35 -2.67
N ASN A 118 -15.28 -22.49 -1.34
CA ASN A 118 -15.76 -23.68 -0.62
C ASN A 118 -17.17 -23.48 -0.05
N TRP A 119 -17.46 -22.30 0.52
CA TRP A 119 -18.77 -22.02 1.14
C TRP A 119 -19.72 -21.22 0.24
N HIS A 120 -19.25 -20.75 -0.90
CA HIS A 120 -20.03 -19.95 -1.87
C HIS A 120 -20.79 -18.77 -1.24
N LEU A 121 -20.18 -18.13 -0.23
CA LEU A 121 -20.79 -17.00 0.47
C LEU A 121 -20.85 -15.74 -0.43
N PRO A 122 -21.81 -14.83 -0.17
CA PRO A 122 -21.86 -13.56 -0.89
C PRO A 122 -20.60 -12.72 -0.59
N TRP A 123 -20.18 -11.92 -1.56
CA TRP A 123 -18.96 -11.12 -1.50
C TRP A 123 -18.79 -10.34 -0.19
N LEU A 124 -19.89 -9.72 0.32
CA LEU A 124 -19.85 -8.93 1.54
C LEU A 124 -19.50 -9.79 2.76
N ALA A 125 -20.04 -10.99 2.86
CA ALA A 125 -19.72 -11.92 3.93
C ALA A 125 -18.25 -12.37 3.85
N CYS A 126 -17.76 -12.69 2.63
CA CYS A 126 -16.35 -13.03 2.42
C CYS A 126 -15.42 -11.91 2.85
N VAL A 127 -15.72 -10.66 2.48
CA VAL A 127 -14.94 -9.47 2.86
C VAL A 127 -14.97 -9.28 4.39
N LEU A 128 -16.13 -9.35 5.03
CA LEU A 128 -16.26 -9.15 6.47
C LEU A 128 -15.51 -10.23 7.27
N ILE A 129 -15.68 -11.50 6.92
CA ILE A 129 -15.02 -12.63 7.62
C ILE A 129 -13.48 -12.51 7.46
N ALA A 130 -13.01 -12.24 6.24
CA ALA A 130 -11.57 -12.06 5.99
C ALA A 130 -10.98 -10.86 6.73
N THR A 131 -11.72 -9.75 6.78
CA THR A 131 -11.33 -8.54 7.50
C THR A 131 -11.25 -8.80 9.00
N LEU A 132 -12.25 -9.50 9.58
CA LEU A 132 -12.25 -9.88 10.99
C LEU A 132 -11.10 -10.84 11.33
N ALA A 133 -10.86 -11.84 10.49
CA ALA A 133 -9.75 -12.78 10.69
C ALA A 133 -8.39 -12.05 10.71
N ALA A 134 -8.17 -11.13 9.78
CA ALA A 134 -6.95 -10.32 9.74
C ALA A 134 -6.87 -9.32 10.90
N ALA A 135 -8.00 -8.77 11.35
CA ALA A 135 -8.07 -7.90 12.53
C ALA A 135 -7.68 -8.67 13.81
N LEU A 136 -8.21 -9.87 14.00
CA LEU A 136 -7.86 -10.73 15.13
C LEU A 136 -6.37 -11.11 15.08
N TRP A 137 -5.86 -11.44 13.89
CA TRP A 137 -4.45 -11.76 13.69
C TRP A 137 -3.52 -10.59 14.03
N GLY A 138 -3.87 -9.38 13.57
CA GLY A 138 -3.17 -8.16 13.95
C GLY A 138 -3.32 -7.85 15.45
N GLY A 139 -4.52 -7.99 15.99
CA GLY A 139 -4.81 -7.81 17.42
C GLY A 139 -4.02 -8.76 18.31
N LEU A 140 -3.76 -10.01 17.87
CA LEU A 140 -2.92 -10.96 18.59
C LEU A 140 -1.48 -10.46 18.73
N SER A 141 -0.88 -9.93 17.66
CA SER A 141 0.46 -9.31 17.73
C SER A 141 0.47 -8.10 18.65
N GLY A 142 -0.60 -7.29 18.63
CA GLY A 142 -0.81 -6.17 19.54
C GLY A 142 -0.96 -6.62 21.01
N ALA A 143 -1.66 -7.72 21.26
CA ALA A 143 -1.82 -8.30 22.59
C ALA A 143 -0.48 -8.81 23.17
N LEU A 144 0.32 -9.49 22.35
CA LEU A 144 1.68 -9.91 22.73
C LEU A 144 2.55 -8.71 23.16
N LYS A 145 2.45 -7.60 22.45
CA LYS A 145 3.11 -6.35 22.83
C LYS A 145 2.56 -5.75 24.12
N ALA A 146 1.22 -5.67 24.24
CA ALA A 146 0.56 -4.95 25.32
C ALA A 146 0.69 -5.67 26.69
N PHE A 147 0.61 -7.01 26.68
CA PHE A 147 0.61 -7.81 27.92
C PHE A 147 2.00 -8.36 28.27
N PHE A 148 2.77 -8.80 27.27
CA PHE A 148 4.05 -9.47 27.50
C PHE A 148 5.26 -8.60 27.12
N ASN A 149 5.01 -7.38 26.63
CA ASN A 149 6.05 -6.46 26.15
C ASN A 149 6.99 -7.08 25.09
N ILE A 150 6.50 -8.06 24.32
CA ILE A 150 7.22 -8.66 23.22
C ILE A 150 7.38 -7.60 22.11
N ASN A 151 8.53 -7.60 21.46
CA ASN A 151 8.77 -6.70 20.34
C ASN A 151 7.79 -7.02 19.20
N GLU A 152 6.99 -6.02 18.80
CA GLU A 152 5.95 -6.17 17.77
C GLU A 152 6.51 -6.56 16.40
N VAL A 153 7.75 -6.15 16.09
CA VAL A 153 8.42 -6.49 14.82
C VAL A 153 8.73 -7.97 14.78
N ILE A 154 9.33 -8.52 15.84
CA ILE A 154 9.70 -9.94 15.93
C ILE A 154 8.43 -10.81 15.90
N ALA A 155 7.43 -10.47 16.73
CA ALA A 155 6.14 -11.18 16.75
C ALA A 155 5.49 -11.17 15.37
N SER A 156 5.45 -10.02 14.70
CA SER A 156 4.85 -9.87 13.39
C SER A 156 5.57 -10.67 12.30
N ILE A 157 6.91 -10.73 12.31
CA ILE A 157 7.68 -11.54 11.36
C ILE A 157 7.34 -13.03 11.53
N MET A 158 7.29 -13.52 12.77
CA MET A 158 6.91 -14.92 13.03
C MET A 158 5.48 -15.21 12.56
N MET A 159 4.55 -14.31 12.86
CA MET A 159 3.16 -14.43 12.45
C MET A 159 2.97 -14.38 10.93
N ASN A 160 3.84 -13.69 10.19
CA ASN A 160 3.82 -13.70 8.72
C ASN A 160 4.06 -15.11 8.16
N TRP A 161 5.06 -15.81 8.68
CA TRP A 161 5.36 -17.18 8.26
C TRP A 161 4.28 -18.18 8.68
N ILE A 162 3.75 -18.06 9.89
CA ILE A 162 2.64 -18.88 10.37
C ILE A 162 1.42 -18.69 9.45
N SER A 163 1.09 -17.44 9.08
CA SER A 163 0.00 -17.14 8.15
C SER A 163 0.20 -17.79 6.79
N LEU A 164 1.41 -17.72 6.24
CA LEU A 164 1.73 -18.30 4.93
C LEU A 164 1.52 -19.81 4.92
N TYR A 165 2.10 -20.51 5.90
CA TYR A 165 1.95 -21.97 5.98
C TYR A 165 0.52 -22.38 6.29
N LEU A 166 -0.18 -21.66 7.18
CA LEU A 166 -1.58 -21.90 7.47
C LEU A 166 -2.45 -21.77 6.21
N VAL A 167 -2.23 -20.74 5.41
CA VAL A 167 -2.97 -20.53 4.16
C VAL A 167 -2.63 -21.60 3.12
N ASN A 168 -1.37 -21.98 2.98
CA ASN A 168 -0.99 -23.05 2.06
C ASN A 168 -1.67 -24.37 2.45
N VAL A 169 -1.74 -24.72 3.74
CA VAL A 169 -2.46 -25.92 4.23
C VAL A 169 -3.97 -25.78 3.99
N LEU A 170 -4.56 -24.64 4.33
CA LEU A 170 -5.98 -24.38 4.14
C LEU A 170 -6.39 -24.47 2.66
N MET A 171 -5.58 -23.92 1.75
CA MET A 171 -5.86 -23.90 0.32
C MET A 171 -5.60 -25.23 -0.38
N HIS A 172 -4.85 -26.15 0.24
CA HIS A 172 -4.55 -27.46 -0.34
C HIS A 172 -5.78 -28.40 -0.28
N ASN A 173 -6.82 -28.03 -1.03
CA ASN A 173 -8.10 -28.72 -1.08
C ASN A 173 -8.66 -28.65 -2.52
N GLU A 174 -9.10 -29.79 -3.05
CA GLU A 174 -9.64 -29.93 -4.41
C GLU A 174 -10.88 -29.06 -4.68
N SER A 175 -11.64 -28.69 -3.66
CA SER A 175 -12.79 -27.80 -3.81
C SER A 175 -12.40 -26.34 -4.08
N VAL A 176 -11.17 -25.95 -3.71
CA VAL A 176 -10.69 -24.55 -3.76
C VAL A 176 -9.58 -24.36 -4.79
N MET A 177 -8.74 -25.40 -4.97
CA MET A 177 -7.51 -25.30 -5.74
C MET A 177 -7.35 -26.46 -6.73
N ASN A 178 -6.86 -26.17 -7.92
CA ASN A 178 -6.34 -27.18 -8.82
C ASN A 178 -4.96 -27.62 -8.29
N LEU A 179 -4.91 -28.84 -7.72
CA LEU A 179 -3.70 -29.35 -7.08
C LEU A 179 -2.55 -29.57 -8.08
N THR A 180 -2.85 -29.85 -9.34
CA THR A 180 -1.83 -30.03 -10.40
C THR A 180 -1.13 -28.71 -10.74
N LEU A 181 -1.88 -27.60 -10.82
CA LEU A 181 -1.36 -26.26 -11.12
C LEU A 181 -0.95 -25.50 -9.84
N SER A 182 -1.30 -26.03 -8.67
CA SER A 182 -1.12 -25.36 -7.36
C SER A 182 -1.70 -23.94 -7.33
N GLU A 183 -2.86 -23.74 -8.00
CA GLU A 183 -3.52 -22.46 -8.17
C GLU A 183 -5.02 -22.57 -7.86
N THR A 184 -5.57 -21.59 -7.13
CA THR A 184 -7.00 -21.55 -6.80
C THR A 184 -7.86 -21.37 -8.05
N TYR A 185 -9.05 -21.97 -8.02
CA TYR A 185 -10.02 -21.78 -9.09
C TYR A 185 -10.44 -20.32 -9.21
N SER A 186 -10.92 -19.94 -10.41
CA SER A 186 -11.51 -18.63 -10.67
C SER A 186 -12.81 -18.47 -9.85
N VAL A 187 -12.89 -17.42 -9.05
CA VAL A 187 -14.08 -17.06 -8.28
C VAL A 187 -15.26 -16.82 -9.22
N ARG A 188 -14.99 -16.19 -10.37
CA ARG A 188 -15.99 -15.87 -11.40
C ARG A 188 -16.68 -17.12 -11.95
N LYS A 189 -15.92 -18.22 -12.13
CA LYS A 189 -16.44 -19.46 -12.70
C LYS A 189 -17.22 -20.31 -11.66
N LEU A 190 -16.74 -20.34 -10.42
CA LEU A 190 -17.32 -21.21 -9.39
C LEU A 190 -18.36 -20.50 -8.51
N SER A 191 -18.16 -19.24 -8.20
CA SER A 191 -19.01 -18.51 -7.25
C SER A 191 -19.20 -17.05 -7.65
N ALA A 192 -19.94 -16.79 -8.72
CA ALA A 192 -20.23 -15.43 -9.20
C ALA A 192 -20.85 -14.51 -8.12
N ARG A 193 -21.54 -15.11 -7.12
CA ARG A 193 -22.12 -14.38 -5.97
C ARG A 193 -21.05 -13.79 -5.05
N SER A 194 -19.87 -14.38 -5.04
CA SER A 194 -18.74 -13.94 -4.20
C SER A 194 -17.90 -12.84 -4.88
N LEU A 195 -18.17 -12.51 -6.15
CA LEU A 195 -17.50 -11.42 -6.84
C LEU A 195 -17.97 -10.06 -6.31
N ILE A 196 -17.02 -9.15 -6.17
CA ILE A 196 -17.34 -7.76 -5.85
C ILE A 196 -18.08 -7.12 -7.02
N PRO A 197 -19.22 -6.48 -6.78
CA PRO A 197 -20.03 -5.89 -7.85
C PRO A 197 -19.32 -4.71 -8.52
N SER A 198 -19.46 -4.61 -9.83
CA SER A 198 -18.94 -3.46 -10.60
C SER A 198 -19.81 -2.22 -10.49
N CYS A 199 -21.10 -2.37 -10.17
CA CYS A 199 -22.11 -1.28 -10.12
C CYS A 199 -22.05 -0.35 -11.34
N GLY A 200 -21.71 -0.89 -12.52
CA GLY A 200 -21.62 -0.13 -13.76
C GLY A 200 -20.29 0.62 -13.97
N LEU A 201 -19.39 0.64 -12.98
CA LEU A 201 -18.09 1.32 -13.10
C LEU A 201 -17.24 0.78 -14.27
N GLY A 202 -17.32 -0.53 -14.55
CA GLY A 202 -16.58 -1.14 -15.65
C GLY A 202 -16.90 -0.52 -17.02
N LYS A 203 -18.11 0.02 -17.22
CA LYS A 203 -18.51 0.67 -18.48
C LYS A 203 -17.66 1.92 -18.77
N PHE A 204 -17.29 2.70 -17.74
CA PHE A 204 -16.43 3.88 -17.89
C PHE A 204 -14.99 3.51 -18.32
N PHE A 205 -14.59 2.26 -18.07
CA PHE A 205 -13.27 1.73 -18.38
C PHE A 205 -13.32 0.68 -19.48
N HIS A 206 -14.11 0.96 -20.53
CA HIS A 206 -14.26 0.11 -21.71
C HIS A 206 -14.63 -1.35 -21.37
N ASN A 207 -15.67 -1.51 -20.52
CA ASN A 207 -16.15 -2.81 -20.02
C ASN A 207 -15.07 -3.66 -19.34
N ASN A 208 -14.15 -3.02 -18.62
CA ASN A 208 -13.17 -3.76 -17.80
C ASN A 208 -13.91 -4.44 -16.64
N GLU A 209 -13.96 -5.77 -16.71
CA GLU A 209 -14.69 -6.62 -15.78
C GLU A 209 -14.10 -6.67 -14.35
N TYR A 210 -12.83 -6.24 -14.20
CA TYR A 210 -12.13 -6.20 -12.91
C TYR A 210 -12.38 -4.88 -12.15
N VAL A 211 -12.89 -3.86 -12.84
CA VAL A 211 -13.21 -2.58 -12.21
C VAL A 211 -14.50 -2.70 -11.41
N THR A 212 -14.37 -2.62 -10.10
CA THR A 212 -15.44 -2.85 -9.13
C THR A 212 -15.54 -1.68 -8.14
N ILE A 213 -16.51 -1.74 -7.24
CA ILE A 213 -16.65 -0.78 -6.13
C ILE A 213 -15.45 -0.78 -5.16
N ALA A 214 -14.51 -1.72 -5.28
CA ALA A 214 -13.30 -1.75 -4.47
C ALA A 214 -12.50 -0.43 -4.55
N ILE A 215 -12.48 0.21 -5.73
CA ILE A 215 -11.77 1.49 -5.94
C ILE A 215 -12.36 2.62 -5.09
N PRO A 216 -13.65 3.01 -5.24
CA PRO A 216 -14.22 4.07 -4.41
C PRO A 216 -14.26 3.71 -2.92
N VAL A 217 -14.46 2.44 -2.57
CA VAL A 217 -14.40 1.98 -1.17
C VAL A 217 -13.02 2.24 -0.58
N THR A 218 -11.93 1.99 -1.31
CA THR A 218 -10.57 2.29 -0.86
C THR A 218 -10.37 3.77 -0.58
N VAL A 219 -10.87 4.65 -1.44
CA VAL A 219 -10.79 6.10 -1.23
C VAL A 219 -11.60 6.52 0.00
N ILE A 220 -12.80 5.98 0.16
CA ILE A 220 -13.66 6.24 1.34
C ILE A 220 -12.94 5.79 2.62
N ILE A 221 -12.33 4.61 2.64
CA ILE A 221 -11.56 4.11 3.77
C ILE A 221 -10.39 5.05 4.11
N ALA A 222 -9.65 5.53 3.11
CA ALA A 222 -8.57 6.48 3.33
C ALA A 222 -9.05 7.78 3.98
N VAL A 223 -10.22 8.30 3.56
CA VAL A 223 -10.85 9.47 4.18
C VAL A 223 -11.31 9.16 5.60
N ILE A 224 -11.91 8.00 5.85
CA ILE A 224 -12.30 7.56 7.20
C ILE A 224 -11.08 7.51 8.12
N ILE A 225 -9.99 6.90 7.69
CA ILE A 225 -8.73 6.84 8.45
C ILE A 225 -8.17 8.24 8.72
N MET A 226 -8.25 9.15 7.74
CA MET A 226 -7.85 10.54 7.91
C MET A 226 -8.71 11.23 9.01
N VAL A 227 -10.02 11.04 8.99
CA VAL A 227 -10.94 11.61 9.99
C VAL A 227 -10.66 11.01 11.36
N ILE A 228 -10.53 9.69 11.48
CA ILE A 228 -10.21 9.01 12.73
C ILE A 228 -8.92 9.59 13.34
N LEU A 229 -7.86 9.67 12.57
CA LEU A 229 -6.56 10.15 13.07
C LEU A 229 -6.54 11.65 13.37
N SER A 230 -7.35 12.48 12.70
CA SER A 230 -7.26 13.94 12.83
C SER A 230 -8.38 14.57 13.65
N LYS A 231 -9.53 13.94 13.78
CA LYS A 231 -10.75 14.55 14.33
C LYS A 231 -11.39 13.80 15.50
N THR A 232 -10.86 12.61 15.87
CA THR A 232 -11.44 11.82 16.97
C THR A 232 -10.54 11.80 18.20
N THR A 233 -11.14 11.61 19.39
CA THR A 233 -10.45 11.41 20.65
C THR A 233 -9.57 10.17 20.60
N PHE A 234 -10.05 9.09 19.99
CA PHE A 234 -9.28 7.87 19.77
C PHE A 234 -8.00 8.12 18.96
N GLY A 235 -8.08 8.85 17.83
CA GLY A 235 -6.90 9.20 17.04
C GLY A 235 -5.92 10.12 17.79
N TYR A 236 -6.42 10.95 18.73
CA TYR A 236 -5.57 11.73 19.61
C TYR A 236 -4.84 10.83 20.60
N GLU A 237 -5.54 9.92 21.29
CA GLU A 237 -4.96 8.97 22.24
C GLU A 237 -3.90 8.09 21.60
N LEU A 238 -4.16 7.59 20.36
CA LEU A 238 -3.18 6.80 19.60
C LEU A 238 -1.88 7.58 19.38
N LYS A 239 -1.97 8.81 18.91
CA LYS A 239 -0.80 9.66 18.67
C LYS A 239 -0.08 10.03 19.97
N ALA A 240 -0.81 10.32 21.04
CA ALA A 240 -0.23 10.60 22.36
C ALA A 240 0.52 9.38 22.91
N THR A 241 -0.07 8.19 22.80
CA THR A 241 0.56 6.91 23.18
C THR A 241 1.83 6.65 22.37
N GLY A 242 1.80 6.96 21.07
CA GLY A 242 2.94 6.81 20.16
C GLY A 242 4.09 7.79 20.44
N LEU A 243 3.78 9.00 20.91
CA LEU A 243 4.79 10.00 21.25
C LEU A 243 5.46 9.72 22.59
N ASN A 244 4.67 9.43 23.62
CA ASN A 244 5.18 9.07 24.93
C ASN A 244 4.16 8.22 25.70
N LYS A 245 4.41 6.90 25.70
CA LYS A 245 3.55 5.92 26.38
C LYS A 245 3.33 6.23 27.86
N ASN A 246 4.38 6.64 28.56
CA ASN A 246 4.29 6.91 30.00
C ASN A 246 3.45 8.18 30.28
N ALA A 247 3.69 9.26 29.54
CA ALA A 247 2.89 10.48 29.66
C ALA A 247 1.41 10.22 29.34
N ALA A 248 1.11 9.46 28.29
CA ALA A 248 -0.26 9.06 27.95
C ALA A 248 -0.93 8.28 29.08
N LYS A 249 -0.21 7.35 29.72
CA LYS A 249 -0.70 6.58 30.87
C LYS A 249 -0.98 7.48 32.09
N TYR A 250 -0.09 8.42 32.38
CA TYR A 250 -0.32 9.39 33.46
C TYR A 250 -1.52 10.31 33.21
N ALA A 251 -1.80 10.59 31.93
CA ALA A 251 -2.99 11.33 31.51
C ALA A 251 -4.29 10.48 31.50
N GLY A 252 -4.25 9.24 32.03
CA GLY A 252 -5.41 8.35 32.13
C GLY A 252 -5.78 7.60 30.83
N MET A 253 -4.96 7.65 29.79
CA MET A 253 -5.21 6.93 28.55
C MET A 253 -4.92 5.42 28.69
N LYS A 254 -5.74 4.59 28.03
CA LYS A 254 -5.64 3.12 28.11
C LYS A 254 -4.60 2.59 27.10
N ASP A 255 -3.32 2.72 27.44
CA ASP A 255 -2.18 2.37 26.57
C ASP A 255 -2.26 0.95 26.01
N ARG A 256 -2.58 -0.06 26.82
CA ARG A 256 -2.70 -1.47 26.36
C ARG A 256 -3.82 -1.65 25.34
N THR A 257 -5.00 -1.09 25.61
CA THR A 257 -6.15 -1.17 24.71
C THR A 257 -5.83 -0.46 23.38
N ASN A 258 -5.19 0.70 23.45
CA ASN A 258 -4.79 1.47 22.27
C ASN A 258 -3.81 0.69 21.39
N ILE A 259 -2.83 -0.01 21.97
CA ILE A 259 -1.89 -0.87 21.23
C ILE A 259 -2.63 -2.00 20.51
N ILE A 260 -3.49 -2.73 21.24
CA ILE A 260 -4.24 -3.88 20.67
C ILE A 260 -5.17 -3.40 19.55
N LEU A 261 -5.97 -2.35 19.78
CA LEU A 261 -6.89 -1.80 18.78
C LEU A 261 -6.16 -1.26 17.56
N THR A 262 -5.00 -0.62 17.76
CA THR A 262 -4.17 -0.15 16.64
C THR A 262 -3.77 -1.28 15.72
N MET A 263 -3.24 -2.37 16.29
CA MET A 263 -2.80 -3.51 15.51
C MET A 263 -3.97 -4.29 14.90
N ALA A 264 -5.13 -4.34 15.59
CA ALA A 264 -6.34 -4.94 15.05
C ALA A 264 -6.91 -4.14 13.86
N ILE A 265 -6.98 -2.81 13.96
CA ILE A 265 -7.42 -1.96 12.85
C ILE A 265 -6.44 -2.03 11.68
N ALA A 266 -5.13 -2.02 11.96
CA ALA A 266 -4.11 -2.22 10.93
C ALA A 266 -4.28 -3.58 10.22
N GLY A 267 -4.55 -4.64 10.98
CA GLY A 267 -4.89 -5.97 10.43
C GLY A 267 -6.16 -5.94 9.60
N ALA A 268 -7.21 -5.26 10.06
CA ALA A 268 -8.45 -5.09 9.30
C ALA A 268 -8.23 -4.44 7.94
N LEU A 269 -7.40 -3.39 7.88
CA LEU A 269 -7.05 -2.71 6.62
C LEU A 269 -6.29 -3.65 5.67
N ALA A 270 -5.38 -4.48 6.18
CA ALA A 270 -4.72 -5.51 5.39
C ALA A 270 -5.69 -6.60 4.92
N GLY A 271 -6.67 -6.95 5.75
CA GLY A 271 -7.74 -7.88 5.39
C GLY A 271 -8.64 -7.36 4.28
N LEU A 272 -9.04 -6.09 4.37
CA LEU A 272 -9.77 -5.40 3.30
C LEU A 272 -8.95 -5.34 2.01
N ALA A 273 -7.65 -5.08 2.10
CA ALA A 273 -6.75 -5.05 0.95
C ALA A 273 -6.77 -6.38 0.17
N ALA A 274 -6.67 -7.49 0.89
CA ALA A 274 -6.66 -8.82 0.31
C ALA A 274 -8.01 -9.20 -0.31
N SER A 275 -9.07 -9.07 0.47
CA SER A 275 -10.41 -9.47 0.05
C SER A 275 -10.94 -8.63 -1.12
N LEU A 276 -10.76 -7.29 -1.06
CA LEU A 276 -11.17 -6.39 -2.15
C LEU A 276 -10.38 -6.60 -3.44
N TYR A 277 -9.21 -7.22 -3.39
CA TYR A 277 -8.40 -7.51 -4.57
C TYR A 277 -8.68 -8.90 -5.14
N TYR A 278 -8.63 -9.95 -4.32
CA TYR A 278 -8.79 -11.33 -4.80
C TYR A 278 -10.22 -11.66 -5.21
N LEU A 279 -11.23 -11.05 -4.58
CA LEU A 279 -12.62 -11.23 -4.98
C LEU A 279 -13.04 -10.41 -6.23
N THR A 280 -12.11 -9.69 -6.88
CA THR A 280 -12.31 -9.21 -8.26
C THR A 280 -11.99 -10.26 -9.32
N ASP A 281 -11.35 -11.36 -8.92
CA ASP A 281 -10.84 -12.44 -9.78
C ASP A 281 -9.71 -11.99 -10.76
N ILE A 282 -9.06 -10.85 -10.47
CA ILE A 282 -7.92 -10.38 -11.28
C ILE A 282 -6.66 -11.21 -11.04
N LYS A 283 -6.58 -11.88 -9.89
CA LYS A 283 -5.45 -12.72 -9.49
C LYS A 283 -5.94 -13.92 -8.68
N ALA A 284 -5.45 -15.10 -9.04
CA ALA A 284 -5.61 -16.31 -8.26
C ALA A 284 -4.48 -16.45 -7.21
N TRP A 285 -4.72 -17.19 -6.13
CA TRP A 285 -3.68 -17.58 -5.20
C TRP A 285 -2.93 -18.79 -5.75
N LYS A 286 -1.59 -18.72 -5.67
CA LYS A 286 -0.71 -19.87 -5.94
C LYS A 286 0.01 -20.25 -4.66
N THR A 287 0.18 -21.54 -4.42
CA THR A 287 1.01 -22.03 -3.31
C THR A 287 2.38 -21.36 -3.40
N SER A 288 2.79 -20.73 -2.32
CA SER A 288 4.01 -19.92 -2.29
C SER A 288 4.92 -20.34 -1.14
N SER A 289 6.22 -20.27 -1.37
CA SER A 289 7.24 -20.43 -0.33
C SER A 289 7.66 -19.11 0.30
N SER A 290 7.07 -17.98 -0.13
CA SER A 290 7.39 -16.65 0.39
C SER A 290 6.13 -15.87 0.73
N VAL A 291 6.24 -15.03 1.76
CA VAL A 291 5.16 -14.11 2.16
C VAL A 291 4.90 -13.10 1.04
N PRO A 292 3.62 -12.80 0.71
CA PRO A 292 3.30 -11.83 -0.34
C PRO A 292 3.98 -10.47 -0.11
N GLY A 293 4.70 -9.99 -1.14
CA GLY A 293 5.43 -8.72 -1.06
C GLY A 293 4.55 -7.47 -0.93
N MET A 294 3.24 -7.59 -1.16
CA MET A 294 2.30 -6.48 -1.10
C MET A 294 2.33 -5.74 0.25
N GLY A 295 2.45 -6.48 1.37
CA GLY A 295 2.56 -5.88 2.70
C GLY A 295 3.83 -5.05 2.87
N PHE A 296 4.96 -5.55 2.38
CA PHE A 296 6.25 -4.84 2.44
C PHE A 296 6.27 -3.62 1.53
N ASN A 297 5.72 -3.73 0.31
CA ASN A 297 5.56 -2.59 -0.60
C ASN A 297 4.66 -1.51 0.02
N GLY A 298 3.65 -1.91 0.80
CA GLY A 298 2.79 -0.98 1.56
C GLY A 298 3.56 -0.13 2.56
N ILE A 299 4.62 -0.66 3.19
CA ILE A 299 5.49 0.10 4.11
C ILE A 299 6.11 1.29 3.36
N ALA A 300 6.73 1.03 2.22
CA ALA A 300 7.39 2.06 1.44
C ALA A 300 6.40 3.10 0.90
N VAL A 301 5.23 2.66 0.42
CA VAL A 301 4.17 3.55 -0.04
C VAL A 301 3.63 4.44 1.08
N ALA A 302 3.54 3.94 2.31
CA ALA A 302 3.15 4.76 3.46
C ALA A 302 4.14 5.92 3.70
N PHE A 303 5.45 5.64 3.61
CA PHE A 303 6.48 6.69 3.73
C PHE A 303 6.53 7.61 2.52
N LEU A 304 6.41 7.08 1.29
CA LEU A 304 6.33 7.89 0.07
C LEU A 304 5.12 8.83 0.10
N GLY A 305 3.98 8.37 0.65
CA GLY A 305 2.79 9.20 0.87
C GLY A 305 2.93 10.21 2.01
N GLY A 306 4.12 10.34 2.61
CA GLY A 306 4.40 11.27 3.70
C GLY A 306 3.66 10.94 5.00
N LEU A 307 3.29 9.68 5.21
CA LEU A 307 2.48 9.23 6.35
C LEU A 307 1.17 10.01 6.49
N HIS A 308 0.57 10.39 5.35
CA HIS A 308 -0.71 11.05 5.25
C HIS A 308 -1.68 10.20 4.41
N PRO A 309 -2.93 9.93 4.87
CA PRO A 309 -3.84 9.02 4.18
C PRO A 309 -4.12 9.38 2.72
N ILE A 310 -4.31 10.68 2.43
CA ILE A 310 -4.49 11.14 1.04
C ILE A 310 -3.20 10.99 0.22
N GLY A 311 -2.03 11.29 0.81
CA GLY A 311 -0.73 11.08 0.16
C GLY A 311 -0.48 9.63 -0.22
N VAL A 312 -0.93 8.69 0.61
CA VAL A 312 -0.84 7.24 0.34
C VAL A 312 -1.63 6.81 -0.89
N ILE A 313 -2.79 7.44 -1.17
CA ILE A 313 -3.56 7.15 -2.38
C ILE A 313 -2.73 7.46 -3.63
N PHE A 314 -2.14 8.67 -3.68
CA PHE A 314 -1.31 9.07 -4.81
C PHE A 314 -0.02 8.26 -4.91
N ALA A 315 0.62 7.98 -3.78
CA ALA A 315 1.85 7.17 -3.74
C ALA A 315 1.60 5.72 -4.19
N GLY A 316 0.51 5.11 -3.73
CA GLY A 316 0.15 3.73 -4.11
C GLY A 316 -0.21 3.63 -5.59
N TYR A 317 -0.99 4.59 -6.11
CA TYR A 317 -1.27 4.67 -7.53
C TYR A 317 0.02 4.86 -8.35
N PHE A 318 0.92 5.74 -7.93
CA PHE A 318 2.18 6.02 -8.62
C PHE A 318 3.07 4.78 -8.71
N ILE A 319 3.27 4.07 -7.61
CA ILE A 319 4.08 2.82 -7.62
C ILE A 319 3.46 1.78 -8.55
N GLU A 320 2.15 1.56 -8.48
CA GLU A 320 1.48 0.60 -9.34
C GLU A 320 1.50 1.04 -10.81
N HIS A 321 1.44 2.35 -11.07
CA HIS A 321 1.57 2.90 -12.41
C HIS A 321 2.92 2.55 -13.04
N ILE A 322 4.01 2.69 -12.30
CA ILE A 322 5.36 2.33 -12.74
C ILE A 322 5.50 0.82 -12.93
N THR A 323 5.02 0.03 -11.97
CA THR A 323 5.09 -1.45 -12.03
C THR A 323 4.36 -1.99 -13.25
N LEU A 324 3.15 -1.52 -13.51
CA LEU A 324 2.38 -1.95 -14.69
C LEU A 324 2.94 -1.39 -15.99
N GLY A 325 3.42 -0.14 -16.01
CA GLY A 325 4.08 0.42 -17.17
C GLY A 325 5.27 -0.41 -17.61
N GLY A 326 5.99 -0.99 -16.65
CA GLY A 326 7.10 -1.89 -16.93
C GLY A 326 6.70 -3.25 -17.51
N SER A 327 5.46 -3.71 -17.28
CA SER A 327 4.99 -4.96 -17.93
C SER A 327 4.69 -4.79 -19.43
N TYR A 328 4.72 -3.56 -19.95
CA TYR A 328 4.52 -3.26 -21.38
C TYR A 328 5.84 -3.02 -22.14
N ILE A 329 6.99 -3.22 -21.51
CA ILE A 329 8.30 -3.12 -22.14
C ILE A 329 8.49 -4.27 -23.14
N ASP A 330 9.25 -4.03 -24.18
CA ASP A 330 9.58 -5.05 -25.19
C ASP A 330 10.45 -6.17 -24.57
N MET A 331 9.87 -7.36 -24.43
CA MET A 331 10.51 -8.54 -23.82
C MET A 331 11.70 -9.06 -24.62
N ARG A 332 11.92 -8.61 -25.85
CA ARG A 332 13.09 -8.99 -26.66
C ARG A 332 14.38 -8.37 -26.12
N TYR A 333 14.28 -7.22 -25.47
CA TYR A 333 15.43 -6.47 -24.98
C TYR A 333 15.53 -6.48 -23.44
N TYR A 334 14.40 -6.65 -22.76
CA TYR A 334 14.32 -6.56 -21.29
C TYR A 334 13.48 -7.68 -20.71
N ASN A 335 13.97 -8.22 -19.61
CA ASN A 335 13.20 -9.19 -18.84
C ASN A 335 12.00 -8.48 -18.14
N PRO A 336 10.82 -9.10 -18.09
CA PRO A 336 9.64 -8.54 -17.40
C PRO A 336 9.90 -8.13 -15.95
N GLN A 337 10.83 -8.81 -15.24
CA GLN A 337 11.19 -8.49 -13.86
C GLN A 337 11.91 -7.15 -13.69
N ILE A 338 12.35 -6.50 -14.76
CA ILE A 338 12.95 -5.16 -14.70
C ILE A 338 11.99 -4.11 -14.11
N ALA A 339 10.70 -4.25 -14.37
CA ALA A 339 9.70 -3.37 -13.78
C ALA A 339 9.65 -3.47 -12.26
N ASP A 340 9.67 -4.70 -11.75
CA ASP A 340 9.70 -4.96 -10.31
C ASP A 340 11.00 -4.45 -9.69
N LEU A 341 12.11 -4.59 -10.39
CA LEU A 341 13.40 -4.06 -9.96
C LEU A 341 13.40 -2.52 -9.89
N ILE A 342 12.89 -1.82 -10.90
CA ILE A 342 12.77 -0.35 -10.90
C ILE A 342 11.83 0.11 -9.77
N SER A 343 10.68 -0.54 -9.62
CA SER A 343 9.75 -0.26 -8.53
C SER A 343 10.40 -0.47 -7.16
N SER A 344 11.18 -1.56 -7.00
CA SER A 344 11.90 -1.84 -5.76
C SER A 344 12.98 -0.78 -5.46
N ILE A 345 13.65 -0.24 -6.48
CA ILE A 345 14.61 0.87 -6.31
C ILE A 345 13.91 2.16 -5.88
N ILE A 346 12.75 2.47 -6.48
CA ILE A 346 11.94 3.62 -6.06
C ILE A 346 11.52 3.44 -4.60
N ILE A 347 11.03 2.25 -4.25
CA ILE A 347 10.64 1.87 -2.89
C ILE A 347 11.82 2.02 -1.91
N TYR A 348 13.00 1.53 -2.27
CA TYR A 348 14.22 1.68 -1.47
C TYR A 348 14.61 3.15 -1.29
N SER A 349 14.53 3.95 -2.36
CA SER A 349 14.79 5.39 -2.29
C SER A 349 13.83 6.12 -1.35
N CYS A 350 12.60 5.61 -1.19
CA CYS A 350 11.62 6.18 -0.26
C CYS A 350 12.01 6.03 1.22
N ALA A 351 12.88 5.09 1.58
CA ALA A 351 13.42 5.00 2.94
C ALA A 351 14.21 6.25 3.34
N PHE A 352 14.72 6.99 2.37
CA PHE A 352 15.47 8.23 2.57
C PHE A 352 14.60 9.51 2.56
N VAL A 353 13.27 9.40 2.47
CA VAL A 353 12.36 10.57 2.45
C VAL A 353 12.60 11.50 3.65
N LEU A 354 12.76 10.94 4.85
CA LEU A 354 13.03 11.73 6.06
C LEU A 354 14.40 12.41 6.02
N PHE A 355 15.41 11.76 5.45
CA PHE A 355 16.73 12.34 5.24
C PHE A 355 16.66 13.55 4.29
N PHE A 356 16.03 13.42 3.14
CA PHE A 356 15.84 14.52 2.19
C PHE A 356 14.99 15.64 2.77
N LYS A 357 13.97 15.32 3.57
CA LYS A 357 13.19 16.33 4.28
C LYS A 357 14.05 17.17 5.22
N ASN A 358 14.89 16.52 6.03
CA ASN A 358 15.79 17.22 6.96
C ASN A 358 16.87 18.03 6.22
N MET A 359 17.38 17.50 5.10
CA MET A 359 18.32 18.22 4.23
C MET A 359 17.69 19.49 3.65
N ILE A 360 16.47 19.42 3.15
CA ILE A 360 15.69 20.55 2.64
C ILE A 360 15.51 21.60 3.75
N LEU A 361 15.11 21.16 4.95
CA LEU A 361 14.96 22.06 6.12
C LEU A 361 16.26 22.80 6.44
N SER A 362 17.39 22.10 6.46
CA SER A 362 18.70 22.70 6.75
C SER A 362 19.15 23.70 5.67
N LEU A 363 18.85 23.44 4.40
CA LEU A 363 19.11 24.36 3.31
C LEU A 363 18.27 25.63 3.43
N PHE A 364 16.97 25.49 3.71
CA PHE A 364 16.08 26.64 3.89
C PHE A 364 16.46 27.49 5.10
N SER A 365 16.86 26.88 6.23
CA SER A 365 17.32 27.63 7.41
C SER A 365 18.58 28.45 7.11
N LYS A 366 19.55 27.86 6.40
CA LYS A 366 20.79 28.59 5.97
C LYS A 366 20.49 29.74 5.01
N PHE A 367 19.53 29.54 4.09
CA PHE A 367 19.13 30.67 3.19
C PHE A 367 18.39 31.78 3.94
N SER A 368 17.58 31.45 4.95
CA SER A 368 16.89 32.41 5.80
C SER A 368 17.87 33.24 6.64
N LEU A 369 18.87 32.62 7.24
CA LEU A 369 19.92 33.29 8.03
C LEU A 369 20.79 34.22 7.17
N LYS A 370 21.26 33.75 5.99
CA LYS A 370 22.02 34.61 5.05
C LYS A 370 21.23 35.81 4.57
N LYS A 371 19.91 35.78 4.58
CA LYS A 371 19.08 36.91 4.17
C LYS A 371 18.85 37.90 5.30
N GLN A 372 18.90 37.46 6.56
CA GLN A 372 18.88 38.34 7.74
C GLN A 372 20.19 39.07 7.94
N GLU A 373 21.34 38.47 7.58
CA GLU A 373 22.66 39.12 7.64
C GLU A 373 22.90 40.13 6.51
N LYS A 374 22.10 40.10 5.45
CA LYS A 374 22.23 41.07 4.30
C LYS A 374 21.23 42.23 4.31
N ASN A 375 20.36 42.30 5.33
CA ASN A 375 19.44 43.40 5.58
C ASN A 375 19.79 44.10 6.90
#